data_a15ee50d95712ff348acc48db8b6c754
#
_entry.id   a15ee50d95712ff348acc48db8b6c754
#
_cell.length_a   1.000
_cell.length_b   1.000
_cell.length_c   1.000
_cell.angle_alpha   90.00
_cell.angle_beta   90.00
_cell.angle_gamma   90.00
#
_symmetry.space_group_name_H-M   'P 1'
#
loop_
_entity.id
_entity.type
_entity.pdbx_description
1 polymer ?
#
loop_
_entity_poly.entity_id
_entity_poly.type
_entity_poly.pdbx_seq_one_letter_code
_entity_poly.pdbx_strand_id
1 'polypeptide(L)'
;MDQVALGKRIKAARERVGMTQEDLAAAVDYSVDHVSVVERGVKPPKLEKLVAIANVLNVGTDELLQDSLNAATMLRATELSERLKTLSPDGQRKVMNVLDALITEFQYVLIIRFQNSSL
;
A
#
# COMPACT_ATOMS: atom_id res chain seq x y z
N MET A 1 -9.27 -6.47 -1.26
CA MET A 1 -7.91 -6.40 -0.68
C MET A 1 -7.06 -7.54 -1.24
N ASP A 2 -5.85 -7.27 -1.59
CA ASP A 2 -4.92 -8.28 -2.10
C ASP A 2 -4.24 -9.02 -0.94
N GLN A 3 -4.85 -10.12 -0.51
CA GLN A 3 -4.37 -10.92 0.63
C GLN A 3 -3.04 -11.61 0.35
N VAL A 4 -2.81 -12.02 -0.89
CA VAL A 4 -1.57 -12.69 -1.29
C VAL A 4 -0.41 -11.71 -1.23
N ALA A 5 -0.58 -10.50 -1.76
CA ALA A 5 0.43 -9.46 -1.69
C ALA A 5 0.71 -9.04 -0.24
N LEU A 6 -0.33 -8.88 0.59
CA LEU A 6 -0.19 -8.59 2.02
C LEU A 6 0.65 -9.66 2.72
N GLY A 7 0.33 -10.92 2.49
CA GLY A 7 1.07 -12.04 3.09
C GLY A 7 2.54 -12.04 2.71
N LYS A 8 2.85 -11.78 1.45
CA LYS A 8 4.24 -11.67 0.96
C LYS A 8 5.00 -10.52 1.62
N ARG A 9 4.33 -9.37 1.82
CA ARG A 9 4.96 -8.22 2.49
C ARG A 9 5.20 -8.47 3.97
N ILE A 10 4.29 -9.15 4.64
CA ILE A 10 4.48 -9.57 6.03
C ILE A 10 5.68 -10.51 6.13
N LYS A 11 5.74 -11.52 5.28
CA LYS A 11 6.85 -12.47 5.24
C LYS A 11 8.20 -11.77 4.99
N ALA A 12 8.25 -10.88 4.00
CA ALA A 12 9.46 -10.14 3.68
C ALA A 12 9.92 -9.25 4.86
N ALA A 13 9.00 -8.56 5.51
CA ALA A 13 9.30 -7.73 6.68
C ALA A 13 9.78 -8.58 7.86
N ARG A 14 9.16 -9.75 8.09
CA ARG A 14 9.56 -10.70 9.12
C ARG A 14 10.99 -11.19 8.88
N GLU A 15 11.29 -11.62 7.67
CA GLU A 15 12.62 -12.12 7.30
C GLU A 15 13.68 -11.02 7.41
N ARG A 16 13.33 -9.80 7.05
CA ARG A 16 14.24 -8.64 7.13
C ARG A 16 14.69 -8.36 8.56
N VAL A 17 13.82 -8.55 9.56
CA VAL A 17 14.19 -8.38 10.97
C VAL A 17 14.72 -9.65 11.61
N GLY A 18 14.88 -10.74 10.85
CA GLY A 18 15.46 -11.99 11.31
C GLY A 18 14.56 -12.85 12.18
N MET A 19 13.23 -12.67 12.09
CA MET A 19 12.28 -13.46 12.87
C MET A 19 11.83 -14.70 12.10
N THR A 20 11.64 -15.80 12.83
CA THR A 20 10.97 -17.00 12.33
C THR A 20 9.44 -16.81 12.39
N GLN A 21 8.69 -17.70 11.75
CA GLN A 21 7.22 -17.72 11.91
C GLN A 21 6.81 -17.94 13.36
N GLU A 22 7.54 -18.80 14.08
CA GLU A 22 7.31 -19.04 15.52
C GLU A 22 7.53 -17.76 16.34
N ASP A 23 8.59 -17.01 16.05
CA ASP A 23 8.88 -15.74 16.73
C ASP A 23 7.75 -14.74 16.55
N LEU A 24 7.27 -14.57 15.32
CA LEU A 24 6.18 -13.66 15.02
C LEU A 24 4.88 -14.12 15.70
N ALA A 25 4.58 -15.41 15.61
CA ALA A 25 3.39 -15.99 16.24
C ALA A 25 3.36 -15.71 17.74
N ALA A 26 4.46 -15.95 18.43
CA ALA A 26 4.57 -15.67 19.87
C ALA A 26 4.39 -14.18 20.18
N ALA A 27 4.97 -13.29 19.34
CA ALA A 27 4.93 -11.86 19.56
C ALA A 27 3.53 -11.26 19.37
N VAL A 28 2.69 -11.83 18.49
CA VAL A 28 1.34 -11.32 18.20
C VAL A 28 0.22 -12.20 18.74
N ASP A 29 0.55 -13.19 19.56
CA ASP A 29 -0.40 -14.12 20.13
C ASP A 29 -1.23 -14.87 19.08
N TYR A 30 -0.53 -15.40 18.08
CA TYR A 30 -1.07 -16.30 17.06
C TYR A 30 -0.43 -17.69 17.20
N SER A 31 -1.07 -18.70 16.62
CA SER A 31 -0.40 -19.96 16.34
C SER A 31 0.54 -19.83 15.14
N VAL A 32 1.53 -20.69 15.03
CA VAL A 32 2.42 -20.74 13.87
C VAL A 32 1.62 -21.02 12.59
N ASP A 33 0.65 -21.94 12.67
CA ASP A 33 -0.24 -22.23 11.54
C ASP A 33 -1.01 -20.99 11.08
N HIS A 34 -1.44 -20.15 12.00
CA HIS A 34 -2.16 -18.92 11.68
C HIS A 34 -1.24 -17.92 10.95
N VAL A 35 0.01 -17.77 11.40
CA VAL A 35 1.00 -16.94 10.70
C VAL A 35 1.23 -17.47 9.29
N SER A 36 1.39 -18.79 9.14
CA SER A 36 1.56 -19.43 7.83
C SER A 36 0.37 -19.15 6.89
N VAL A 37 -0.85 -19.26 7.41
CA VAL A 37 -2.08 -19.00 6.66
C VAL A 37 -2.12 -17.53 6.17
N VAL A 38 -1.76 -16.58 7.03
CA VAL A 38 -1.70 -15.16 6.69
C VAL A 38 -0.62 -14.88 5.64
N GLU A 39 0.59 -15.42 5.82
CA GLU A 39 1.70 -15.20 4.90
C GLU A 39 1.45 -15.82 3.52
N ARG A 40 0.70 -16.91 3.44
CA ARG A 40 0.32 -17.52 2.15
C ARG A 40 -0.88 -16.82 1.47
N GLY A 41 -1.48 -15.85 2.15
CA GLY A 41 -2.63 -15.11 1.60
C GLY A 41 -3.93 -15.90 1.58
N VAL A 42 -4.05 -16.97 2.37
CA VAL A 42 -5.26 -17.79 2.46
C VAL A 42 -6.35 -17.06 3.26
N LYS A 43 -5.95 -16.36 4.31
CA LYS A 43 -6.84 -15.59 5.16
C LYS A 43 -6.17 -14.29 5.60
N PRO A 44 -6.86 -13.14 5.55
CA PRO A 44 -6.29 -11.90 6.06
C PRO A 44 -6.28 -11.92 7.58
N PRO A 45 -5.33 -11.22 8.23
CA PRO A 45 -5.40 -11.02 9.67
C PRO A 45 -6.54 -10.07 10.01
N LYS A 46 -7.09 -10.18 11.22
CA LYS A 46 -7.99 -9.17 11.77
C LYS A 46 -7.23 -7.85 11.93
N LEU A 47 -7.95 -6.73 11.90
CA LEU A 47 -7.34 -5.40 11.97
C LEU A 47 -6.39 -5.25 13.17
N GLU A 48 -6.81 -5.72 14.36
CA GLU A 48 -5.98 -5.65 15.57
C GLU A 48 -4.67 -6.43 15.42
N LYS A 49 -4.72 -7.58 14.77
CA LYS A 49 -3.52 -8.40 14.51
C LYS A 49 -2.64 -7.80 13.45
N LEU A 50 -3.21 -7.18 12.43
CA LEU A 50 -2.44 -6.44 11.43
C LEU A 50 -1.64 -5.31 12.08
N VAL A 51 -2.27 -4.56 12.98
CA VAL A 51 -1.59 -3.49 13.73
C VAL A 51 -0.48 -4.06 14.62
N ALA A 52 -0.76 -5.16 15.31
CA ALA A 52 0.24 -5.82 16.16
C ALA A 52 1.44 -6.33 15.33
N ILE A 53 1.18 -6.94 14.18
CA ILE A 53 2.22 -7.41 13.25
C ILE A 53 3.07 -6.22 12.78
N ALA A 54 2.44 -5.14 12.35
CA ALA A 54 3.14 -3.94 11.88
C ALA A 54 4.05 -3.37 12.98
N ASN A 55 3.56 -3.29 14.22
CA ASN A 55 4.33 -2.79 15.35
C ASN A 55 5.53 -3.69 15.66
N VAL A 56 5.33 -5.00 15.68
CA VAL A 56 6.42 -5.98 15.95
C VAL A 56 7.49 -5.93 14.86
N LEU A 57 7.07 -5.83 13.61
CA LEU A 57 7.98 -5.78 12.46
C LEU A 57 8.53 -4.38 12.17
N ASN A 58 8.09 -3.37 12.92
CA ASN A 58 8.48 -1.97 12.79
C ASN A 58 8.26 -1.44 11.37
N VAL A 59 7.08 -1.72 10.82
CA VAL A 59 6.64 -1.21 9.51
C VAL A 59 5.30 -0.53 9.65
N GLY A 60 4.98 0.40 8.75
CA GLY A 60 3.66 1.00 8.70
C GLY A 60 2.63 0.05 8.10
N THR A 61 1.38 0.14 8.54
CA THR A 61 0.27 -0.61 7.93
C THR A 61 0.06 -0.22 6.47
N ASP A 62 0.34 1.03 6.12
CA ASP A 62 0.31 1.54 4.74
C ASP A 62 1.34 0.81 3.86
N GLU A 63 2.54 0.54 4.37
CA GLU A 63 3.55 -0.25 3.66
C GLU A 63 3.07 -1.68 3.39
N LEU A 64 2.47 -2.32 4.39
CA LEU A 64 1.95 -3.68 4.24
C LEU A 64 0.75 -3.75 3.27
N LEU A 65 -0.07 -2.70 3.23
CA LEU A 65 -1.29 -2.63 2.43
C LEU A 65 -1.12 -1.91 1.10
N GLN A 66 0.09 -1.51 0.74
CA GLN A 66 0.32 -0.65 -0.42
C GLN A 66 -0.19 -1.24 -1.74
N ASP A 67 -0.15 -2.56 -1.91
CA ASP A 67 -0.66 -3.19 -3.13
C ASP A 67 -2.18 -3.04 -3.26
N SER A 68 -2.90 -3.10 -2.15
CA SER A 68 -4.35 -2.88 -2.12
C SER A 68 -4.68 -1.40 -2.35
N LEU A 69 -3.90 -0.48 -1.79
CA LEU A 69 -4.08 0.95 -2.01
C LEU A 69 -3.75 1.32 -3.46
N ASN A 70 -2.67 0.78 -4.01
CA ASN A 70 -2.31 1.01 -5.41
C ASN A 70 -3.38 0.45 -6.36
N ALA A 71 -3.94 -0.72 -6.06
CA ALA A 71 -5.02 -1.30 -6.84
C ALA A 71 -6.27 -0.42 -6.82
N ALA A 72 -6.64 0.14 -5.66
CA ALA A 72 -7.74 1.08 -5.55
C ALA A 72 -7.48 2.37 -6.35
N THR A 73 -6.27 2.89 -6.31
CA THR A 73 -5.86 4.06 -7.08
C THR A 73 -5.93 3.78 -8.59
N MET A 74 -5.46 2.62 -9.04
CA MET A 74 -5.51 2.21 -10.44
C MET A 74 -6.94 2.04 -10.93
N LEU A 75 -7.82 1.44 -10.13
CA LEU A 75 -9.22 1.31 -10.45
C LEU A 75 -9.88 2.68 -10.63
N ARG A 76 -9.63 3.60 -9.71
CA ARG A 76 -10.15 4.97 -9.80
C ARG A 76 -9.62 5.70 -11.02
N ALA A 77 -8.33 5.55 -11.34
CA ALA A 77 -7.72 6.12 -12.54
C ALA A 77 -8.38 5.58 -13.81
N THR A 78 -8.71 4.28 -13.85
CA THR A 78 -9.42 3.65 -14.97
C THR A 78 -10.82 4.24 -15.14
N GLU A 79 -11.56 4.42 -14.05
CA GLU A 79 -12.90 5.05 -14.08
C GLU A 79 -12.83 6.47 -14.63
N LEU A 80 -11.85 7.26 -14.20
CA LEU A 80 -11.64 8.62 -14.69
C LEU A 80 -11.25 8.63 -16.17
N SER A 81 -10.43 7.69 -16.61
CA SER A 81 -10.06 7.53 -18.02
C SER A 81 -11.28 7.25 -18.90
N GLU A 82 -12.19 6.38 -18.46
CA GLU A 82 -13.44 6.09 -19.17
C GLU A 82 -14.33 7.34 -19.27
N ARG A 83 -14.42 8.12 -18.21
CA ARG A 83 -15.16 9.38 -18.22
C ARG A 83 -14.53 10.40 -19.17
N LEU A 84 -13.19 10.45 -19.22
CA LEU A 84 -12.46 11.35 -20.10
C LEU A 84 -12.79 11.07 -21.57
N LYS A 85 -12.93 9.81 -21.96
CA LYS A 85 -13.26 9.40 -23.32
C LYS A 85 -14.62 9.94 -23.81
N THR A 86 -15.53 10.28 -22.89
CA THR A 86 -16.84 10.84 -23.24
C THR A 86 -16.78 12.32 -23.64
N LEU A 87 -15.67 12.99 -23.41
CA LEU A 87 -15.49 14.40 -23.75
C LEU A 87 -15.08 14.56 -25.23
N SER A 88 -15.31 15.76 -25.78
CA SER A 88 -14.78 16.13 -27.08
C SER A 88 -13.24 16.10 -27.07
N PRO A 89 -12.58 15.98 -28.24
CA PRO A 89 -11.11 16.05 -28.29
C PRO A 89 -10.54 17.31 -27.64
N ASP A 90 -11.19 18.44 -27.80
CA ASP A 90 -10.80 19.69 -27.16
C ASP A 90 -10.95 19.62 -25.63
N GLY A 91 -12.06 19.07 -25.15
CA GLY A 91 -12.29 18.84 -23.71
C GLY A 91 -11.26 17.91 -23.10
N GLN A 92 -10.93 16.81 -23.78
CA GLN A 92 -9.90 15.87 -23.34
C GLN A 92 -8.54 16.56 -23.20
N ARG A 93 -8.14 17.35 -24.20
CA ARG A 93 -6.88 18.08 -24.17
C ARG A 93 -6.83 19.06 -23.00
N LYS A 94 -7.89 19.82 -22.76
CA LYS A 94 -7.97 20.79 -21.67
C LYS A 94 -7.85 20.13 -20.32
N VAL A 95 -8.58 19.01 -20.11
CA VAL A 95 -8.51 18.25 -18.85
C VAL A 95 -7.10 17.71 -18.63
N MET A 96 -6.49 17.13 -19.66
CA MET A 96 -5.14 16.58 -19.55
C MET A 96 -4.10 17.65 -19.24
N ASN A 97 -4.22 18.83 -19.83
CA ASN A 97 -3.31 19.95 -19.54
C ASN A 97 -3.42 20.43 -18.09
N VAL A 98 -4.64 20.54 -17.57
CA VAL A 98 -4.86 20.92 -16.17
C VAL A 98 -4.33 19.84 -15.21
N LEU A 99 -4.60 18.57 -15.52
CA LEU A 99 -4.14 17.44 -14.72
C LEU A 99 -2.61 17.39 -14.67
N ASP A 100 -1.95 17.54 -15.81
CA ASP A 100 -0.49 17.57 -15.89
C ASP A 100 0.10 18.71 -15.06
N ALA A 101 -0.48 19.91 -15.14
CA ALA A 101 -0.05 21.05 -14.33
C ALA A 101 -0.21 20.80 -12.83
N LEU A 102 -1.33 20.19 -12.41
CA LEU A 102 -1.58 19.88 -11.02
C LEU A 102 -0.61 18.80 -10.49
N ILE A 103 -0.38 17.75 -11.26
CA ILE A 103 0.58 16.70 -10.89
C ILE A 103 1.97 17.29 -10.70
N THR A 104 2.41 18.12 -11.64
CA THR A 104 3.72 18.78 -11.58
C THR A 104 3.83 19.65 -10.32
N GLU A 105 2.80 20.43 -10.01
CA GLU A 105 2.77 21.30 -8.83
C GLU A 105 2.89 20.49 -7.53
N PHE A 106 2.12 19.41 -7.41
CA PHE A 106 2.18 18.56 -6.21
C PHE A 106 3.50 17.83 -6.08
N GLN A 107 4.12 17.40 -7.16
CA GLN A 107 5.46 16.82 -7.14
C GLN A 107 6.49 17.84 -6.64
N TYR A 108 6.41 19.08 -7.09
CA TYR A 108 7.30 20.16 -6.66
C TYR A 108 7.16 20.45 -5.16
N VAL A 109 5.93 20.56 -4.65
CA VAL A 109 5.64 20.79 -3.24
C VAL A 109 6.18 19.63 -2.39
N LEU A 110 6.03 18.40 -2.84
CA LEU A 110 6.52 17.21 -2.14
C LEU A 110 8.05 17.21 -2.04
N ILE A 111 8.75 17.58 -3.11
CA ILE A 111 10.21 17.70 -3.13
C ILE A 111 10.69 18.76 -2.13
N ILE A 112 10.05 19.92 -2.09
CA ILE A 112 10.38 21.00 -1.14
C ILE A 112 10.20 20.52 0.31
N ARG A 113 9.08 19.86 0.62
CA ARG A 113 8.83 19.32 1.95
C ARG A 113 9.87 18.31 2.38
N PHE A 114 10.28 17.45 1.47
CA PHE A 114 11.31 16.45 1.74
C PHE A 114 12.66 17.11 2.03
N GLN A 115 13.05 18.12 1.25
CA GLN A 115 14.28 18.86 1.49
C GLN A 115 14.27 19.60 2.81
N ASN A 116 13.15 20.24 3.19
CA ASN A 116 13.02 20.96 4.44
C ASN A 116 13.02 20.03 5.67
N SER A 117 12.52 18.82 5.53
CA SER A 117 12.51 17.85 6.64
C SER A 117 13.87 17.22 6.89
N SER A 118 14.82 17.34 5.97
CA SER A 118 16.19 16.83 6.13
C SER A 118 17.15 17.85 6.75
N LEU A 119 16.66 19.03 7.02
CA LEU A 119 17.39 20.09 7.73
C LEU A 119 17.11 20.04 9.23
#